data_5905d24f6184d254637d03e401fe15b6
#
_entry.id   5905d24f6184d254637d03e401fe15b6
#
_cell.length_a   1.000
_cell.length_b   1.000
_cell.length_c   1.000
_cell.angle_alpha   90.00
_cell.angle_beta   90.00
_cell.angle_gamma   90.00
#
_symmetry.space_group_name_H-M   'P 1'
#
loop_
_entity.id
_entity.type
_entity.pdbx_description
1 polymer ?
#
loop_
_entity_poly.entity_id
_entity_poly.type
_entity_poly.pdbx_seq_one_letter_code
_entity_poly.pdbx_strand_id
1 'polypeptide(L)'
;MALLKLGDKIPDFSCFDDKENLITSKDLIGKKTIIFFYPRANTPGCTAQACNLSENFSELSRLGFSIIGVSADKVKSQSSFSAKFGGFPYPLLADTEKKIINAFGVWGMKKFMGKEYEGILRTTFIVDENLVISRVIEKVKTKDHTRQILDK
;
A
#
# COMPACT_ATOMS: atom_id res chain seq x y z
N MET A 1 17.05 -4.69 3.43
CA MET A 1 16.29 -5.50 4.39
C MET A 1 15.48 -6.55 3.64
N ALA A 2 15.25 -7.68 4.26
CA ALA A 2 14.48 -8.75 3.64
C ALA A 2 12.98 -8.40 3.64
N LEU A 3 12.28 -8.85 2.61
CA LEU A 3 10.84 -8.75 2.51
C LEU A 3 10.18 -9.41 3.73
N LEU A 4 9.25 -8.72 4.36
CA LEU A 4 8.44 -9.30 5.42
C LEU A 4 7.56 -10.41 4.85
N LYS A 5 7.28 -11.39 5.67
CA LYS A 5 6.58 -12.60 5.24
C LYS A 5 5.42 -12.93 6.17
N LEU A 6 4.60 -13.86 5.74
CA LEU A 6 3.48 -14.38 6.50
C LEU A 6 3.94 -14.79 7.90
N GLY A 7 3.23 -14.33 8.93
CA GLY A 7 3.55 -14.58 10.33
C GLY A 7 4.41 -13.52 10.99
N ASP A 8 5.03 -12.64 10.21
CA ASP A 8 5.82 -11.54 10.78
C ASP A 8 4.89 -10.46 11.34
N LYS A 9 5.28 -9.87 12.46
CA LYS A 9 4.62 -8.68 12.97
C LYS A 9 5.15 -7.47 12.23
N ILE A 10 4.27 -6.54 11.85
CA ILE A 10 4.70 -5.33 11.14
C ILE A 10 5.52 -4.43 12.09
N PRO A 11 6.52 -3.71 11.56
CA PRO A 11 7.28 -2.76 12.35
C PRO A 11 6.44 -1.55 12.75
N ASP A 12 6.81 -0.89 13.84
CA ASP A 12 6.19 0.36 14.23
C ASP A 12 6.51 1.45 13.20
N PHE A 13 5.52 2.26 12.88
CA PHE A 13 5.72 3.38 11.97
C PHE A 13 4.81 4.54 12.31
N SER A 14 5.18 5.72 11.84
CA SER A 14 4.33 6.91 11.81
C SER A 14 4.66 7.67 10.53
N CYS A 15 3.63 8.13 9.84
CA CYS A 15 3.80 8.78 8.53
C CYS A 15 2.60 9.66 8.22
N PHE A 16 2.83 10.79 7.57
CA PHE A 16 1.74 11.65 7.12
C PHE A 16 1.11 11.10 5.85
N ASP A 17 -0.20 11.23 5.76
CA ASP A 17 -0.95 10.82 4.57
C ASP A 17 -1.16 11.99 3.61
N ASP A 18 -1.96 11.75 2.56
CA ASP A 18 -2.26 12.74 1.52
C ASP A 18 -3.06 13.95 2.05
N LYS A 19 -3.61 13.88 3.25
CA LYS A 19 -4.38 14.96 3.89
C LYS A 19 -3.65 15.54 5.09
N GLU A 20 -2.34 15.26 5.21
CA GLU A 20 -1.49 15.71 6.32
C GLU A 20 -1.92 15.17 7.69
N ASN A 21 -2.66 14.06 7.73
CA ASN A 21 -2.98 13.36 8.97
C ASN A 21 -1.84 12.39 9.29
N LEU A 22 -1.46 12.33 10.58
CA LEU A 22 -0.46 11.37 11.02
C LEU A 22 -1.10 10.01 11.22
N ILE A 23 -0.63 9.04 10.45
CA ILE A 23 -1.09 7.65 10.54
C ILE A 23 0.01 6.83 11.20
N THR A 24 -0.34 6.02 12.18
CA THR A 24 0.62 5.17 12.90
C THR A 24 0.21 3.71 12.83
N SER A 25 1.17 2.82 13.07
CA SER A 25 0.90 1.38 13.12
C SER A 25 -0.13 1.03 14.19
N LYS A 26 -0.16 1.79 15.30
CA LYS A 26 -1.14 1.57 16.36
C LYS A 26 -2.57 1.80 15.91
N ASP A 27 -2.78 2.65 14.91
CA ASP A 27 -4.12 2.91 14.36
C ASP A 27 -4.71 1.69 13.67
N LEU A 28 -3.88 0.69 13.36
CA LEU A 28 -4.30 -0.53 12.67
C LEU A 28 -4.71 -1.64 13.63
N ILE A 29 -4.46 -1.49 14.93
CA ILE A 29 -4.83 -2.50 15.93
C ILE A 29 -6.35 -2.67 15.95
N GLY A 30 -6.80 -3.92 15.91
CA GLY A 30 -8.22 -4.25 15.91
C GLY A 30 -8.88 -4.24 14.54
N LYS A 31 -8.11 -4.00 13.49
CA LYS A 31 -8.60 -3.95 12.10
C LYS A 31 -7.78 -4.86 11.21
N LYS A 32 -8.44 -5.52 10.26
CA LYS A 32 -7.73 -6.17 9.16
C LYS A 32 -7.37 -5.08 8.16
N THR A 33 -6.10 -4.97 7.79
CA THR A 33 -5.63 -3.88 6.94
C THR A 33 -4.95 -4.40 5.69
N ILE A 34 -5.31 -3.82 4.56
CA ILE A 34 -4.64 -4.03 3.27
C ILE A 34 -3.64 -2.90 3.13
N ILE A 35 -2.35 -3.22 3.13
CA ILE A 35 -1.28 -2.24 2.92
C ILE A 35 -0.67 -2.53 1.56
N PHE A 36 -0.89 -1.63 0.60
CA PHE A 36 -0.33 -1.82 -0.74
C PHE A 36 0.75 -0.79 -1.01
N PHE A 37 1.91 -1.30 -1.42
CA PHE A 37 3.06 -0.48 -1.81
C PHE A 37 3.05 -0.34 -3.33
N TYR A 38 3.17 0.90 -3.81
CA TYR A 38 3.17 1.18 -5.24
C TYR A 38 4.35 2.09 -5.60
N PRO A 39 4.92 1.89 -6.81
CA PRO A 39 6.15 2.60 -7.17
C PRO A 39 6.04 4.11 -7.25
N ARG A 40 4.94 4.64 -7.78
CA ARG A 40 4.82 6.07 -8.01
C ARG A 40 3.37 6.50 -8.23
N ALA A 41 2.98 7.59 -7.55
CA ALA A 41 1.65 8.16 -7.70
C ALA A 41 1.39 8.59 -9.15
N ASN A 42 0.15 8.43 -9.59
CA ASN A 42 -0.34 8.90 -10.89
C ASN A 42 0.32 8.24 -12.11
N THR A 43 0.84 7.02 -11.95
CA THR A 43 1.27 6.19 -13.09
C THR A 43 0.15 5.21 -13.46
N PRO A 44 0.11 4.69 -14.73
CA PRO A 44 -1.02 3.84 -15.15
C PRO A 44 -1.29 2.62 -14.28
N GLY A 45 -0.26 1.86 -13.92
CA GLY A 45 -0.44 0.67 -13.08
C GLY A 45 -0.88 1.01 -11.66
N CYS A 46 -0.28 2.05 -11.07
CA CYS A 46 -0.64 2.47 -9.72
C CYS A 46 -2.05 3.06 -9.69
N THR A 47 -2.43 3.79 -10.73
CA THR A 47 -3.78 4.33 -10.89
C THR A 47 -4.80 3.19 -10.98
N ALA A 48 -4.53 2.18 -11.81
CA ALA A 48 -5.43 1.04 -11.97
C ALA A 48 -5.63 0.31 -10.64
N GLN A 49 -4.56 0.07 -9.91
CA GLN A 49 -4.61 -0.59 -8.60
C GLN A 49 -5.40 0.23 -7.58
N ALA A 50 -5.07 1.49 -7.45
CA ALA A 50 -5.72 2.38 -6.47
C ALA A 50 -7.20 2.57 -6.77
N CYS A 51 -7.56 2.75 -8.04
CA CYS A 51 -8.96 2.89 -8.45
C CYS A 51 -9.74 1.60 -8.26
N ASN A 52 -9.14 0.45 -8.55
CA ASN A 52 -9.81 -0.83 -8.32
C ASN A 52 -10.18 -1.02 -6.85
N LEU A 53 -9.25 -0.71 -5.94
CA LEU A 53 -9.52 -0.79 -4.50
C LEU A 53 -10.55 0.25 -4.07
N SER A 54 -10.51 1.45 -4.64
CA SER A 54 -11.46 2.52 -4.33
C SER A 54 -12.88 2.15 -4.78
N GLU A 55 -13.02 1.61 -5.98
CA GLU A 55 -14.32 1.20 -6.51
C GLU A 55 -14.96 0.08 -5.68
N ASN A 56 -14.15 -0.75 -5.04
CA ASN A 56 -14.61 -1.87 -4.23
C ASN A 56 -14.49 -1.60 -2.73
N PHE A 57 -14.26 -0.35 -2.34
CA PHE A 57 -14.04 0.02 -0.95
C PHE A 57 -15.20 -0.35 -0.04
N SER A 58 -16.44 -0.12 -0.49
CA SER A 58 -17.63 -0.45 0.33
C SER A 58 -17.71 -1.93 0.66
N GLU A 59 -17.41 -2.79 -0.31
CA GLU A 59 -17.40 -4.24 -0.10
C GLU A 59 -16.28 -4.66 0.84
N LEU A 60 -15.07 -4.13 0.62
CA LEU A 60 -13.92 -4.43 1.46
C LEU A 60 -14.13 -3.96 2.90
N SER A 61 -14.69 -2.76 3.06
CA SER A 61 -15.04 -2.22 4.38
C SER A 61 -16.04 -3.10 5.11
N ARG A 62 -17.07 -3.55 4.38
CA ARG A 62 -18.10 -4.43 4.95
C ARG A 62 -17.50 -5.76 5.43
N LEU A 63 -16.46 -6.23 4.76
CA LEU A 63 -15.74 -7.44 5.14
C LEU A 63 -14.71 -7.20 6.26
N GLY A 64 -14.64 -5.99 6.79
CA GLY A 64 -13.77 -5.65 7.90
C GLY A 64 -12.39 -5.15 7.53
N PHE A 65 -12.14 -4.85 6.26
CA PHE A 65 -10.83 -4.36 5.81
C PHE A 65 -10.73 -2.85 5.87
N SER A 66 -9.57 -2.38 6.35
CA SER A 66 -9.10 -1.01 6.13
C SER A 66 -8.05 -1.07 5.03
N ILE A 67 -7.81 0.05 4.36
CA ILE A 67 -6.86 0.11 3.25
C ILE A 67 -5.88 1.27 3.47
N ILE A 68 -4.60 1.03 3.18
CA ILE A 68 -3.56 2.05 3.21
C ILE A 68 -2.67 1.86 1.98
N GLY A 69 -2.47 2.93 1.21
CA GLY A 69 -1.49 2.93 0.13
C GLY A 69 -0.20 3.59 0.60
N VAL A 70 0.96 3.12 0.13
CA VAL A 70 2.26 3.67 0.51
C VAL A 70 3.15 3.82 -0.72
N SER A 71 3.75 4.99 -0.86
CA SER A 71 4.81 5.23 -1.83
C SER A 71 5.80 6.25 -1.28
N ALA A 72 6.89 6.49 -1.99
CA ALA A 72 7.89 7.49 -1.60
C ALA A 72 7.53 8.90 -2.08
N ASP A 73 6.37 9.08 -2.70
CA ASP A 73 5.91 10.39 -3.17
C ASP A 73 5.63 11.33 -2.00
N LYS A 74 5.79 12.63 -2.26
CA LYS A 74 5.49 13.66 -1.27
C LYS A 74 3.99 13.78 -1.01
N VAL A 75 3.62 14.34 0.14
CA VAL A 75 2.21 14.59 0.50
C VAL A 75 1.48 15.29 -0.65
N LYS A 76 2.07 16.33 -1.23
CA LYS A 76 1.47 17.08 -2.35
C LYS A 76 1.16 16.17 -3.55
N SER A 77 2.09 15.30 -3.91
CA SER A 77 1.90 14.35 -5.02
C SER A 77 0.80 13.34 -4.73
N GLN A 78 0.76 12.82 -3.51
CA GLN A 78 -0.29 11.91 -3.07
C GLN A 78 -1.66 12.59 -3.07
N SER A 79 -1.71 13.82 -2.58
CA SER A 79 -2.93 14.62 -2.56
C SER A 79 -3.46 14.89 -3.97
N SER A 80 -2.58 15.28 -4.88
CA SER A 80 -2.94 15.51 -6.28
C SER A 80 -3.44 14.24 -6.97
N PHE A 81 -2.78 13.12 -6.69
CA PHE A 81 -3.18 11.81 -7.21
C PHE A 81 -4.60 11.46 -6.75
N SER A 82 -4.86 11.56 -5.45
CA SER A 82 -6.19 11.27 -4.89
C SER A 82 -7.26 12.21 -5.46
N ALA A 83 -6.98 13.51 -5.51
CA ALA A 83 -7.92 14.52 -5.99
C ALA A 83 -8.31 14.30 -7.46
N LYS A 84 -7.37 13.86 -8.29
CA LYS A 84 -7.60 13.59 -9.71
C LYS A 84 -8.70 12.54 -9.93
N PHE A 85 -8.85 11.62 -8.99
CA PHE A 85 -9.84 10.53 -9.07
C PHE A 85 -10.98 10.70 -8.07
N GLY A 86 -11.30 11.94 -7.70
CA GLY A 86 -12.43 12.26 -6.83
C GLY A 86 -12.19 12.04 -5.34
N GLY A 87 -10.95 11.78 -4.95
CA GLY A 87 -10.59 11.46 -3.57
C GLY A 87 -10.72 9.98 -3.28
N PHE A 88 -9.60 9.32 -2.95
CA PHE A 88 -9.67 7.93 -2.51
C PHE A 88 -10.22 7.85 -1.09
N PRO A 89 -11.06 6.84 -0.78
CA PRO A 89 -11.67 6.72 0.55
C PRO A 89 -10.74 6.15 1.63
N TYR A 90 -9.45 6.06 1.34
CA TYR A 90 -8.42 5.56 2.25
C TYR A 90 -7.16 6.43 2.14
N PRO A 91 -6.29 6.42 3.17
CA PRO A 91 -5.09 7.25 3.16
C PRO A 91 -4.00 6.72 2.22
N LEU A 92 -3.25 7.65 1.64
CA LEU A 92 -2.04 7.37 0.88
C LEU A 92 -0.87 7.93 1.67
N LEU A 93 0.00 7.07 2.19
CA LEU A 93 1.13 7.50 3.01
C LEU A 93 2.27 8.02 2.17
N ALA A 94 2.81 9.17 2.57
CA ALA A 94 3.93 9.83 1.89
C ALA A 94 5.24 9.46 2.59
N ASP A 95 5.76 8.26 2.32
CA ASP A 95 6.97 7.73 2.95
C ASP A 95 8.23 8.24 2.24
N THR A 96 8.42 9.56 2.26
CA THR A 96 9.49 10.23 1.51
C THR A 96 10.89 9.79 1.91
N GLU A 97 11.09 9.40 3.16
CA GLU A 97 12.37 8.90 3.66
C GLU A 97 12.52 7.38 3.50
N LYS A 98 11.52 6.72 2.95
CA LYS A 98 11.50 5.28 2.70
C LYS A 98 11.65 4.43 3.96
N LYS A 99 11.28 4.95 5.11
CA LYS A 99 11.38 4.21 6.39
C LYS A 99 10.47 2.99 6.42
N ILE A 100 9.20 3.18 6.02
CA ILE A 100 8.23 2.09 5.96
C ILE A 100 8.59 1.13 4.83
N ILE A 101 8.93 1.67 3.66
CA ILE A 101 9.32 0.91 2.49
C ILE A 101 10.48 -0.03 2.82
N ASN A 102 11.53 0.48 3.47
CA ASN A 102 12.68 -0.32 3.87
C ASN A 102 12.34 -1.31 4.98
N ALA A 103 11.53 -0.88 5.96
CA ALA A 103 11.15 -1.75 7.07
C ALA A 103 10.33 -2.96 6.62
N PHE A 104 9.50 -2.80 5.57
CA PHE A 104 8.74 -3.92 4.99
C PHE A 104 9.55 -4.71 3.96
N GLY A 105 10.74 -4.22 3.58
CA GLY A 105 11.62 -4.92 2.65
C GLY A 105 11.17 -4.86 1.19
N VAL A 106 10.42 -3.82 0.81
CA VAL A 106 9.88 -3.69 -0.56
C VAL A 106 10.69 -2.75 -1.46
N TRP A 107 11.91 -2.44 -1.06
CA TRP A 107 12.85 -1.69 -1.90
C TRP A 107 13.88 -2.65 -2.48
N GLY A 108 14.01 -2.68 -3.79
CA GLY A 108 14.94 -3.60 -4.42
C GLY A 108 15.16 -3.32 -5.89
N MET A 109 15.90 -4.22 -6.53
CA MET A 109 16.22 -4.10 -7.95
C MET A 109 15.02 -4.46 -8.81
N LYS A 110 14.75 -3.60 -9.78
CA LYS A 110 13.71 -3.78 -10.78
C LYS A 110 14.35 -3.79 -12.15
N LYS A 111 13.71 -4.49 -13.09
CA LYS A 111 14.17 -4.56 -14.47
C LYS A 111 13.05 -4.09 -15.40
N PHE A 112 13.37 -3.12 -16.25
CA PHE A 112 12.42 -2.59 -17.22
C PHE A 112 13.15 -2.25 -18.52
N MET A 113 12.73 -2.85 -19.63
CA MET A 113 13.30 -2.63 -20.96
C MET A 113 14.82 -2.84 -21.00
N GLY A 114 15.30 -3.88 -20.32
CA GLY A 114 16.73 -4.22 -20.29
C GLY A 114 17.57 -3.38 -19.33
N LYS A 115 16.97 -2.41 -18.65
CA LYS A 115 17.68 -1.60 -17.65
C LYS A 115 17.33 -2.06 -16.25
N GLU A 116 18.33 -2.12 -15.37
CA GLU A 116 18.14 -2.42 -13.97
C GLU A 116 18.19 -1.12 -13.17
N TYR A 117 17.28 -0.99 -12.20
CA TYR A 117 17.24 0.18 -11.31
C TYR A 117 16.62 -0.21 -9.98
N GLU A 118 16.92 0.55 -8.95
CA GLU A 118 16.33 0.35 -7.63
C GLU A 118 15.00 1.07 -7.53
N GLY A 119 14.03 0.46 -6.89
CA GLY A 119 12.72 1.06 -6.69
C GLY A 119 11.85 0.24 -5.77
N ILE A 120 10.61 0.72 -5.60
CA ILE A 120 9.62 0.03 -4.78
C ILE A 120 9.11 -1.18 -5.56
N LEU A 121 9.21 -2.35 -4.93
CA LEU A 121 8.63 -3.59 -5.44
C LEU A 121 7.15 -3.57 -5.10
N ARG A 122 6.29 -3.61 -6.13
CA ARG A 122 4.83 -3.58 -5.93
C ARG A 122 4.41 -4.82 -5.14
N THR A 123 4.03 -4.60 -3.89
CA THR A 123 3.72 -5.68 -2.95
C THR A 123 2.52 -5.25 -2.11
N THR A 124 1.63 -6.18 -1.82
CA THR A 124 0.51 -5.94 -0.93
C THR A 124 0.57 -6.90 0.24
N PHE A 125 0.43 -6.35 1.44
CA PHE A 125 0.38 -7.12 2.69
C PHE A 125 -1.03 -7.05 3.25
N ILE A 126 -1.53 -8.17 3.72
CA ILE A 126 -2.76 -8.20 4.51
C ILE A 126 -2.35 -8.47 5.95
N VAL A 127 -2.74 -7.56 6.83
CA VAL A 127 -2.34 -7.55 8.24
C VAL A 127 -3.59 -7.80 9.09
N ASP A 128 -3.48 -8.68 10.06
CA ASP A 128 -4.59 -8.98 10.95
C ASP A 128 -4.74 -7.95 12.08
N GLU A 129 -5.70 -8.16 12.95
CA GLU A 129 -6.03 -7.25 14.05
C GLU A 129 -4.92 -7.13 15.09
N ASN A 130 -3.97 -8.06 15.10
CA ASN A 130 -2.82 -8.08 16.02
C ASN A 130 -1.53 -7.59 15.35
N LEU A 131 -1.63 -6.97 14.19
CA LEU A 131 -0.50 -6.44 13.41
C LEU A 131 0.42 -7.54 12.87
N VAL A 132 -0.12 -8.74 12.66
CA VAL A 132 0.62 -9.87 12.09
C VAL A 132 0.22 -10.04 10.62
N ILE A 133 1.21 -10.23 9.76
CA ILE A 133 0.97 -10.42 8.33
C ILE A 133 0.31 -11.78 8.11
N SER A 134 -0.89 -11.76 7.54
CA SER A 134 -1.66 -12.96 7.23
C SER A 134 -1.53 -13.37 5.76
N ARG A 135 -1.05 -12.46 4.91
CA ARG A 135 -0.85 -12.75 3.48
C ARG A 135 0.09 -11.74 2.85
N VAL A 136 0.89 -12.19 1.89
CA VAL A 136 1.76 -11.33 1.08
C VAL A 136 1.45 -11.59 -0.39
N ILE A 137 1.18 -10.54 -1.15
CA ILE A 137 0.92 -10.64 -2.59
C ILE A 137 2.05 -9.91 -3.30
N GLU A 138 2.94 -10.66 -3.96
CA GLU A 138 4.08 -10.11 -4.68
C GLU A 138 3.79 -9.89 -6.17
N LYS A 139 2.91 -10.70 -6.76
CA LYS A 139 2.51 -10.56 -8.15
C LYS A 139 1.14 -9.89 -8.22
N VAL A 140 1.14 -8.57 -8.07
CA VAL A 140 -0.10 -7.79 -8.01
C VAL A 140 -0.74 -7.65 -9.38
N LYS A 141 -2.02 -7.97 -9.46
CA LYS A 141 -2.85 -7.74 -10.65
C LYS A 141 -3.53 -6.38 -10.49
N THR A 142 -2.92 -5.34 -11.06
CA THR A 142 -3.34 -3.96 -10.81
C THR A 142 -4.79 -3.66 -11.21
N LYS A 143 -5.28 -4.29 -12.26
CA LYS A 143 -6.64 -4.06 -12.76
C LYS A 143 -7.72 -4.86 -12.04
N ASP A 144 -7.32 -5.84 -11.24
CA ASP A 144 -8.25 -6.76 -10.57
C ASP A 144 -7.78 -7.11 -9.16
N HIS A 145 -7.20 -6.12 -8.48
CA HIS A 145 -6.53 -6.35 -7.21
C HIS A 145 -7.51 -6.73 -6.09
N THR A 146 -8.69 -6.13 -6.05
CA THR A 146 -9.70 -6.48 -5.05
C THR A 146 -10.05 -7.96 -5.12
N ARG A 147 -10.29 -8.47 -6.33
CA ARG A 147 -10.61 -9.88 -6.51
C ARG A 147 -9.45 -10.77 -6.11
N GLN A 148 -8.22 -10.37 -6.45
CA GLN A 148 -7.00 -11.08 -6.05
C GLN A 148 -6.90 -11.19 -4.53
N ILE A 149 -7.24 -10.12 -3.80
CA ILE A 149 -7.23 -10.09 -2.34
C ILE A 149 -8.31 -11.01 -1.77
N LEU A 150 -9.50 -11.00 -2.35
CA LEU A 150 -10.64 -11.80 -1.86
C LEU A 150 -10.51 -13.27 -2.23
N ASP A 151 -9.83 -13.60 -3.32
CA ASP A 151 -9.56 -14.98 -3.73
C ASP A 151 -8.35 -15.50 -2.95
N LYS A 152 -8.50 -16.63 -2.30
CA LYS A 152 -7.40 -17.22 -1.53
C LYS A 152 -6.61 -18.23 -2.33
#